data_fb3c7fbd360ca71277e6e52da0a85d97
#
_entry.id   fb3c7fbd360ca71277e6e52da0a85d97
#
_cell.length_a   1.000
_cell.length_b   1.000
_cell.length_c   1.000
_cell.angle_alpha   90.00
_cell.angle_beta   90.00
_cell.angle_gamma   90.00
#
_symmetry.space_group_name_H-M   'P 1'
#
loop_
_entity.id
_entity.type
_entity.pdbx_description
1 polymer ?
#
loop_
_entity_poly.entity_id
_entity_poly.type
_entity_poly.pdbx_seq_one_letter_code
_entity_poly.pdbx_strand_id
1 'polypeptide(L)'
;MAGPVESSPGAGSLALRQDHGVEPGGPLDLRSLFECHYASIWRLLRRLGVPHEQLDDAAQEVFWVAARRLADIEPGREHPFLYGVALRIASNLIRRSSPLRCTDLEQFPHLVDQRPSPEEQLHQRQLRELLDDVLDCMPSDLRTVFVLHEIEGMEVRQVAELVEIPVGTASSRLRRAREEFSAIAKRACAALQVHKGCI
;
A
#
# COMPACT_ATOMS: atom_id res chain seq x y z
N MET A 1 48.95 -0.52 -17.27
CA MET A 1 48.41 -0.20 -15.94
C MET A 1 47.10 0.52 -16.12
N ALA A 2 46.01 -0.22 -16.05
CA ALA A 2 44.65 0.33 -16.12
C ALA A 2 43.98 -0.03 -14.79
N GLY A 3 43.62 0.97 -13.99
CA GLY A 3 42.93 0.82 -12.73
C GLY A 3 41.43 0.53 -12.94
N PRO A 4 40.78 -0.16 -12.02
CA PRO A 4 39.38 -0.53 -12.14
C PRO A 4 38.45 0.65 -11.81
N VAL A 5 37.40 0.78 -12.63
CA VAL A 5 36.31 1.72 -12.47
C VAL A 5 35.41 1.19 -11.33
N GLU A 6 35.29 1.93 -10.25
CA GLU A 6 34.35 1.65 -9.16
C GLU A 6 32.93 1.98 -9.60
N SER A 7 32.10 0.94 -9.63
CA SER A 7 30.66 1.06 -9.83
C SER A 7 29.99 1.48 -8.51
N SER A 8 29.35 2.64 -8.51
CA SER A 8 28.50 3.09 -7.40
C SER A 8 27.32 2.15 -7.16
N PRO A 9 27.01 1.78 -5.91
CA PRO A 9 25.83 1.00 -5.60
C PRO A 9 24.57 1.86 -5.65
N GLY A 10 23.62 1.38 -6.41
CA GLY A 10 22.28 1.95 -6.57
C GLY A 10 21.52 2.07 -5.26
N ALA A 11 20.60 3.02 -5.29
CA ALA A 11 19.68 3.43 -4.26
C ALA A 11 19.04 2.27 -3.50
N GLY A 12 19.18 2.31 -2.19
CA GLY A 12 18.63 1.31 -1.27
C GLY A 12 17.10 1.25 -1.32
N SER A 13 16.61 0.10 -1.70
CA SER A 13 15.22 -0.31 -1.49
C SER A 13 14.93 -0.32 0.01
N LEU A 14 14.03 0.57 0.46
CA LEU A 14 13.53 0.58 1.83
C LEU A 14 12.51 -0.55 1.99
N ALA A 15 12.97 -1.79 1.88
CA ALA A 15 12.19 -2.96 2.20
C ALA A 15 12.14 -3.09 3.73
N LEU A 16 11.08 -2.58 4.34
CA LEU A 16 10.69 -2.93 5.70
C LEU A 16 10.22 -4.39 5.70
N ARG A 17 11.17 -5.31 5.68
CA ARG A 17 10.92 -6.71 5.99
C ARG A 17 10.58 -6.79 7.49
N GLN A 18 9.30 -6.87 7.80
CA GLN A 18 8.87 -7.45 9.07
C GLN A 18 8.57 -8.93 8.83
N ASP A 19 9.64 -9.73 8.84
CA ASP A 19 9.56 -11.17 8.99
C ASP A 19 9.02 -11.46 10.40
N HIS A 20 7.72 -11.69 10.49
CA HIS A 20 7.15 -12.35 11.66
C HIS A 20 7.22 -13.84 11.37
N GLY A 21 8.26 -14.49 11.97
CA GLY A 21 8.51 -15.90 11.86
C GLY A 21 7.29 -16.72 12.27
N VAL A 22 6.60 -17.27 11.27
CA VAL A 22 5.67 -18.38 11.44
C VAL A 22 6.46 -19.63 11.18
N GLU A 23 6.54 -20.53 12.16
CA GLU A 23 7.10 -21.88 12.01
C GLU A 23 6.41 -22.57 10.83
N PRO A 24 7.15 -23.07 9.81
CA PRO A 24 6.55 -23.73 8.67
C PRO A 24 6.14 -25.15 9.07
N GLY A 25 4.82 -25.41 9.25
CA GLY A 25 4.37 -26.78 9.34
C GLY A 25 3.12 -27.13 10.16
N GLY A 26 2.41 -26.18 10.74
CA GLY A 26 1.11 -26.43 11.38
C GLY A 26 -0.06 -26.33 10.38
N PRO A 27 -1.23 -26.98 10.65
CA PRO A 27 -2.43 -26.73 9.87
C PRO A 27 -2.77 -25.24 9.96
N LEU A 28 -3.12 -24.65 8.81
CA LEU A 28 -3.48 -23.24 8.72
C LEU A 28 -4.65 -22.97 9.66
N ASP A 29 -4.43 -22.19 10.71
CA ASP A 29 -5.44 -21.78 11.66
C ASP A 29 -5.90 -20.36 11.36
N LEU A 30 -7.21 -20.15 11.33
CA LEU A 30 -7.80 -18.84 11.03
C LEU A 30 -7.33 -17.76 12.02
N ARG A 31 -7.13 -18.12 13.27
CA ARG A 31 -6.67 -17.19 14.31
C ARG A 31 -5.26 -16.71 14.01
N SER A 32 -4.36 -17.64 13.72
CA SER A 32 -2.98 -17.31 13.34
C SER A 32 -2.93 -16.46 12.06
N LEU A 33 -3.76 -16.82 11.06
CA LEU A 33 -3.90 -16.05 9.82
C LEU A 33 -4.34 -14.61 10.09
N PHE A 34 -5.33 -14.43 10.97
CA PHE A 34 -5.82 -13.12 11.36
C PHE A 34 -4.75 -12.32 12.12
N GLU A 35 -4.17 -12.89 13.16
CA GLU A 35 -3.16 -12.22 14.00
C GLU A 35 -1.94 -11.77 13.19
N CYS A 36 -1.49 -12.59 12.24
CA CYS A 36 -0.34 -12.27 11.40
C CYS A 36 -0.62 -11.26 10.29
N HIS A 37 -1.81 -11.28 9.70
CA HIS A 37 -2.07 -10.54 8.46
C HIS A 37 -3.05 -9.37 8.60
N TYR A 38 -3.81 -9.25 9.69
CA TYR A 38 -4.84 -8.22 9.82
C TYR A 38 -4.29 -6.82 9.57
N ALA A 39 -3.19 -6.45 10.25
CA ALA A 39 -2.62 -5.12 10.14
C ALA A 39 -2.08 -4.80 8.73
N SER A 40 -1.55 -5.81 8.01
CA SER A 40 -1.07 -5.62 6.63
C SER A 40 -2.23 -5.49 5.65
N ILE A 41 -3.29 -6.30 5.79
CA ILE A 41 -4.50 -6.22 4.97
C ILE A 41 -5.22 -4.88 5.18
N TRP A 42 -5.35 -4.44 6.43
CA TRP A 42 -5.94 -3.14 6.74
C TRP A 42 -5.19 -1.98 6.06
N ARG A 43 -3.84 -1.97 6.16
CA ARG A 43 -3.00 -0.97 5.48
C ARG A 43 -3.10 -1.06 3.95
N LEU A 44 -3.13 -2.27 3.40
CA LEU A 44 -3.32 -2.47 1.96
C LEU A 44 -4.64 -1.86 1.50
N LEU A 45 -5.77 -2.17 2.17
CA LEU A 45 -7.09 -1.64 1.84
C LEU A 45 -7.10 -0.09 1.89
N ARG A 46 -6.48 0.50 2.91
CA ARG A 46 -6.34 1.96 3.02
C ARG A 46 -5.56 2.55 1.84
N ARG A 47 -4.42 1.97 1.50
CA ARG A 47 -3.57 2.41 0.39
C ARG A 47 -4.22 2.20 -0.98
N LEU A 48 -5.09 1.23 -1.13
CA LEU A 48 -5.90 1.03 -2.34
C LEU A 48 -6.99 2.09 -2.49
N GLY A 49 -7.33 2.82 -1.41
CA GLY A 49 -8.31 3.91 -1.42
C GLY A 49 -9.69 3.53 -0.91
N VAL A 50 -9.78 2.50 -0.08
CA VAL A 50 -11.02 2.22 0.66
C VAL A 50 -11.24 3.34 1.68
N PRO A 51 -12.44 3.94 1.75
CA PRO A 51 -12.77 4.98 2.72
C PRO A 51 -12.53 4.52 4.16
N HIS A 52 -12.01 5.42 5.01
CA HIS A 52 -11.63 5.08 6.38
C HIS A 52 -12.76 4.44 7.19
N GLU A 53 -13.98 4.92 7.02
CA GLU A 53 -15.19 4.40 7.66
C GLU A 53 -15.57 2.96 7.26
N GLN A 54 -15.02 2.46 6.15
CA GLN A 54 -15.31 1.11 5.62
C GLN A 54 -14.12 0.15 5.76
N LEU A 55 -12.98 0.62 6.31
CA LEU A 55 -11.75 -0.19 6.38
C LEU A 55 -11.91 -1.43 7.26
N ASP A 56 -12.50 -1.27 8.44
CA ASP A 56 -12.66 -2.37 9.38
C ASP A 56 -13.63 -3.43 8.84
N ASP A 57 -14.73 -3.00 8.24
CA ASP A 57 -15.69 -3.89 7.60
C ASP A 57 -15.07 -4.62 6.40
N ALA A 58 -14.32 -3.88 5.57
CA ALA A 58 -13.61 -4.45 4.43
C ALA A 58 -12.56 -5.48 4.86
N ALA A 59 -11.79 -5.17 5.91
CA ALA A 59 -10.80 -6.10 6.46
C ALA A 59 -11.49 -7.36 7.02
N GLN A 60 -12.57 -7.22 7.77
CA GLN A 60 -13.36 -8.35 8.26
C GLN A 60 -13.88 -9.20 7.11
N GLU A 61 -14.39 -8.60 6.04
CA GLU A 61 -14.87 -9.31 4.86
C GLU A 61 -13.75 -10.14 4.21
N VAL A 62 -12.51 -9.63 4.13
CA VAL A 62 -11.36 -10.39 3.64
C VAL A 62 -11.16 -11.67 4.46
N PHE A 63 -11.15 -11.57 5.79
CA PHE A 63 -10.95 -12.73 6.67
C PHE A 63 -12.16 -13.65 6.72
N TRP A 64 -13.36 -13.13 6.53
CA TRP A 64 -14.55 -13.94 6.37
C TRP A 64 -14.50 -14.83 5.12
N VAL A 65 -14.02 -14.28 4.00
CA VAL A 65 -13.78 -15.06 2.77
C VAL A 65 -12.68 -16.10 3.00
N ALA A 66 -11.57 -15.70 3.66
CA ALA A 66 -10.50 -16.63 4.00
C ALA A 66 -10.97 -17.79 4.90
N ALA A 67 -11.80 -17.50 5.90
CA ALA A 67 -12.38 -18.52 6.77
C ALA A 67 -13.18 -19.58 6.01
N ARG A 68 -13.97 -19.14 5.02
CA ARG A 68 -14.78 -20.05 4.19
C ARG A 68 -13.96 -20.89 3.22
N ARG A 69 -12.77 -20.45 2.90
CA ARG A 69 -11.87 -21.08 1.92
C ARG A 69 -10.54 -21.49 2.52
N LEU A 70 -10.50 -21.67 3.85
CA LEU A 70 -9.27 -21.98 4.57
C LEU A 70 -8.60 -23.26 4.04
N ALA A 71 -9.39 -24.27 3.68
CA ALA A 71 -8.91 -25.52 3.12
C ALA A 71 -8.31 -25.37 1.69
N ASP A 72 -8.66 -24.31 0.98
CA ASP A 72 -8.16 -24.03 -0.38
C ASP A 72 -6.84 -23.23 -0.36
N ILE A 73 -6.45 -22.71 0.81
CA ILE A 73 -5.24 -21.90 0.95
C ILE A 73 -4.05 -22.84 1.16
N GLU A 74 -3.15 -22.88 0.18
CA GLU A 74 -1.92 -23.63 0.32
C GLU A 74 -0.99 -22.98 1.36
N PRO A 75 -0.39 -23.77 2.28
CA PRO A 75 0.60 -23.23 3.21
C PRO A 75 1.73 -22.48 2.49
N GLY A 76 2.04 -21.26 2.96
CA GLY A 76 2.99 -20.35 2.32
C GLY A 76 2.44 -19.50 1.19
N ARG A 77 1.13 -19.65 0.84
CA ARG A 77 0.42 -18.82 -0.15
C ARG A 77 -0.71 -17.98 0.45
N GLU A 78 -0.70 -17.81 1.75
CA GLU A 78 -1.70 -17.04 2.49
C GLU A 78 -1.73 -15.59 2.02
N HIS A 79 -0.56 -14.99 1.87
CA HIS A 79 -0.39 -13.60 1.49
C HIS A 79 -0.95 -13.29 0.09
N PRO A 80 -0.58 -14.00 -1.00
CA PRO A 80 -1.18 -13.79 -2.31
C PRO A 80 -2.71 -14.02 -2.32
N PHE A 81 -3.21 -14.99 -1.57
CA PHE A 81 -4.63 -15.26 -1.46
C PHE A 81 -5.37 -14.08 -0.82
N LEU A 82 -4.93 -13.64 0.36
CA LEU A 82 -5.52 -12.50 1.07
C LEU A 82 -5.48 -11.22 0.25
N TYR A 83 -4.38 -10.98 -0.47
CA TYR A 83 -4.23 -9.82 -1.33
C TYR A 83 -5.19 -9.85 -2.51
N GLY A 84 -5.39 -11.01 -3.14
CA GLY A 84 -6.40 -11.18 -4.20
C GLY A 84 -7.81 -10.89 -3.72
N VAL A 85 -8.17 -11.35 -2.52
CA VAL A 85 -9.48 -11.05 -1.91
C VAL A 85 -9.59 -9.56 -1.59
N ALA A 86 -8.57 -8.97 -0.97
CA ALA A 86 -8.57 -7.55 -0.60
C ALA A 86 -8.71 -6.64 -1.83
N LEU A 87 -8.03 -6.94 -2.93
CA LEU A 87 -8.16 -6.20 -4.19
C LEU A 87 -9.58 -6.23 -4.76
N ARG A 88 -10.23 -7.38 -4.74
CA ARG A 88 -11.63 -7.52 -5.22
C ARG A 88 -12.59 -6.71 -4.37
N ILE A 89 -12.46 -6.78 -3.04
CA ILE A 89 -13.28 -6.01 -2.10
C ILE A 89 -13.02 -4.52 -2.30
N ALA A 90 -11.77 -4.07 -2.31
CA ALA A 90 -11.41 -2.68 -2.55
C ALA A 90 -11.97 -2.15 -3.87
N SER A 91 -11.79 -2.89 -4.97
CA SER A 91 -12.31 -2.52 -6.30
C SER A 91 -13.84 -2.38 -6.31
N ASN A 92 -14.56 -3.22 -5.57
CA ASN A 92 -16.01 -3.15 -5.47
C ASN A 92 -16.46 -1.92 -4.66
N LEU A 93 -15.80 -1.62 -3.55
CA LEU A 93 -16.11 -0.48 -2.70
C LEU A 93 -15.81 0.83 -3.42
N ILE A 94 -14.64 0.97 -4.05
CA ILE A 94 -14.23 2.17 -4.77
C ILE A 94 -15.17 2.47 -5.94
N ARG A 95 -15.62 1.45 -6.69
CA ARG A 95 -16.62 1.64 -7.76
C ARG A 95 -17.97 2.14 -7.27
N ARG A 96 -18.35 1.81 -6.04
CA ARG A 96 -19.62 2.25 -5.43
C ARG A 96 -19.52 3.64 -4.82
N SER A 97 -18.35 4.02 -4.35
CA SER A 97 -18.07 5.29 -3.66
C SER A 97 -17.63 6.34 -4.66
N SER A 98 -18.36 6.63 -5.74
CA SER A 98 -18.19 7.73 -6.72
C SER A 98 -16.87 8.57 -6.77
N PRO A 99 -16.62 9.45 -7.80
CA PRO A 99 -15.28 9.59 -8.39
C PRO A 99 -14.33 10.47 -7.57
N LEU A 100 -13.01 10.14 -7.73
CA LEU A 100 -11.83 11.02 -7.53
C LEU A 100 -12.04 12.17 -6.51
N ARG A 101 -11.66 11.92 -5.25
CA ARG A 101 -11.57 12.95 -4.21
C ARG A 101 -10.36 13.87 -4.37
N CYS A 102 -9.88 14.11 -5.58
CA CYS A 102 -8.88 15.13 -5.86
C CYS A 102 -9.53 16.38 -6.43
N THR A 103 -10.36 17.03 -5.62
CA THR A 103 -10.77 18.41 -5.85
C THR A 103 -10.12 19.25 -4.75
N ASP A 104 -9.01 19.88 -5.04
CA ASP A 104 -8.25 20.80 -4.20
C ASP A 104 -7.12 20.17 -3.34
N LEU A 105 -5.93 20.20 -3.93
CA LEU A 105 -4.64 20.00 -3.26
C LEU A 105 -4.36 21.05 -2.14
N GLU A 106 -5.29 21.95 -1.87
CA GLU A 106 -5.18 22.98 -0.84
C GLU A 106 -5.71 22.53 0.53
N GLN A 107 -6.37 21.38 0.63
CA GLN A 107 -6.90 20.86 1.87
C GLN A 107 -6.34 19.46 2.17
N PHE A 108 -5.10 19.42 2.62
CA PHE A 108 -4.66 18.27 3.42
C PHE A 108 -5.31 18.40 4.80
N PRO A 109 -6.27 17.53 5.18
CA PRO A 109 -6.85 17.58 6.51
C PRO A 109 -5.75 17.19 7.50
N HIS A 110 -5.31 18.17 8.30
CA HIS A 110 -4.45 17.93 9.44
C HIS A 110 -5.22 17.12 10.48
N LEU A 111 -5.09 15.81 10.43
CA LEU A 111 -5.44 14.95 11.56
C LEU A 111 -4.34 15.08 12.61
N VAL A 112 -4.47 16.10 13.43
CA VAL A 112 -3.68 16.24 14.65
C VAL A 112 -4.25 15.27 15.68
N ASP A 113 -3.71 14.07 15.73
CA ASP A 113 -3.95 13.18 16.87
C ASP A 113 -3.08 13.68 18.04
N GLN A 114 -3.73 14.33 19.00
CA GLN A 114 -3.11 14.88 20.21
C GLN A 114 -2.83 13.77 21.24
N ARG A 115 -1.90 12.88 20.94
CA ARG A 115 -1.31 11.99 21.94
C ARG A 115 0.19 12.27 22.04
N PRO A 116 0.77 12.44 23.26
CA PRO A 116 2.20 12.68 23.41
C PRO A 116 2.95 11.44 22.95
N SER A 117 3.58 11.53 21.79
CA SER A 117 4.41 10.49 21.21
C SER A 117 5.82 11.04 21.00
N PRO A 118 6.89 10.27 21.24
CA PRO A 118 8.25 10.72 20.99
C PRO A 118 8.40 11.30 19.58
N GLU A 119 9.21 12.33 19.40
CA GLU A 119 9.33 13.10 18.15
C GLU A 119 9.56 12.24 16.90
N GLU A 120 10.29 11.14 17.04
CA GLU A 120 10.57 10.20 15.96
C GLU A 120 9.31 9.42 15.49
N GLN A 121 8.44 9.05 16.42
CA GLN A 121 7.18 8.36 16.08
C GLN A 121 6.18 9.32 15.44
N LEU A 122 6.20 10.59 15.85
CA LEU A 122 5.37 11.64 15.24
C LEU A 122 5.79 11.87 13.78
N HIS A 123 7.09 11.97 13.52
CA HIS A 123 7.60 12.15 12.16
C HIS A 123 7.26 10.97 11.25
N GLN A 124 7.38 9.74 11.74
CA GLN A 124 7.00 8.55 10.98
C GLN A 124 5.49 8.47 10.70
N ARG A 125 4.65 8.93 11.63
CA ARG A 125 3.20 9.04 11.39
C ARG A 125 2.89 10.05 10.32
N GLN A 126 3.44 11.26 10.40
CA GLN A 126 3.25 12.31 9.40
C GLN A 126 3.68 11.86 8.00
N LEU A 127 4.78 11.10 7.88
CA LEU A 127 5.21 10.55 6.60
C LEU A 127 4.24 9.50 6.05
N ARG A 128 3.63 8.68 6.91
CA ARG A 128 2.62 7.70 6.48
C ARG A 128 1.33 8.38 6.04
N GLU A 129 0.87 9.36 6.78
CA GLU A 129 -0.30 10.18 6.42
C GLU A 129 -0.08 10.88 5.08
N LEU A 130 1.08 11.51 4.90
CA LEU A 130 1.45 12.13 3.62
C LEU A 130 1.49 11.12 2.46
N LEU A 131 2.01 9.92 2.71
CA LEU A 131 2.01 8.84 1.70
C LEU A 131 0.58 8.47 1.31
N ASP A 132 -0.30 8.26 2.29
CA ASP A 132 -1.70 7.92 2.06
C ASP A 132 -2.43 9.03 1.28
N ASP A 133 -2.19 10.30 1.62
CA ASP A 133 -2.76 11.45 0.91
C ASP A 133 -2.29 11.52 -0.55
N VAL A 134 -0.99 11.29 -0.79
CA VAL A 134 -0.44 11.24 -2.16
C VAL A 134 -1.07 10.10 -2.96
N LEU A 135 -1.23 8.93 -2.34
CA LEU A 135 -1.87 7.77 -2.98
C LEU A 135 -3.35 8.04 -3.29
N ASP A 136 -4.07 8.75 -2.42
CA ASP A 136 -5.47 9.11 -2.65
C ASP A 136 -5.67 10.04 -3.85
N CYS A 137 -4.64 10.80 -4.23
CA CYS A 137 -4.63 11.64 -5.42
C CYS A 137 -4.30 10.89 -6.72
N MET A 138 -3.88 9.63 -6.66
CA MET A 138 -3.55 8.85 -7.85
C MET A 138 -4.78 8.20 -8.48
N PRO A 139 -4.83 8.09 -9.82
CA PRO A 139 -5.82 7.23 -10.50
C PRO A 139 -5.76 5.80 -9.95
N SER A 140 -6.92 5.20 -9.69
CA SER A 140 -7.02 3.90 -8.99
C SER A 140 -6.26 2.76 -9.67
N ASP A 141 -6.21 2.73 -10.99
CA ASP A 141 -5.50 1.72 -11.78
C ASP A 141 -3.97 1.87 -11.68
N LEU A 142 -3.47 3.08 -11.58
CA LEU A 142 -2.05 3.38 -11.36
C LEU A 142 -1.67 3.16 -9.90
N ARG A 143 -2.52 3.59 -8.96
CA ARG A 143 -2.34 3.40 -7.51
C ARG A 143 -2.21 1.92 -7.17
N THR A 144 -3.12 1.08 -7.68
CA THR A 144 -3.11 -0.36 -7.41
C THR A 144 -1.77 -1.00 -7.80
N VAL A 145 -1.30 -0.76 -9.02
CA VAL A 145 -0.03 -1.33 -9.50
C VAL A 145 1.17 -0.78 -8.71
N PHE A 146 1.14 0.52 -8.37
CA PHE A 146 2.17 1.17 -7.56
C PHE A 146 2.24 0.57 -6.15
N VAL A 147 1.11 0.47 -5.46
CA VAL A 147 1.05 -0.07 -4.10
C VAL A 147 1.57 -1.50 -4.05
N LEU A 148 1.09 -2.37 -4.94
CA LEU A 148 1.50 -3.77 -4.96
C LEU A 148 2.98 -3.96 -5.26
N HIS A 149 3.55 -3.16 -6.17
CA HIS A 149 4.96 -3.31 -6.55
C HIS A 149 5.91 -2.55 -5.62
N GLU A 150 5.71 -1.24 -5.42
CA GLU A 150 6.66 -0.37 -4.71
C GLU A 150 6.56 -0.51 -3.18
N ILE A 151 5.36 -0.77 -2.67
CA ILE A 151 5.13 -0.79 -1.23
C ILE A 151 5.10 -2.21 -0.70
N GLU A 152 4.39 -3.11 -1.37
CA GLU A 152 4.25 -4.52 -0.95
C GLU A 152 5.36 -5.42 -1.52
N GLY A 153 6.22 -4.89 -2.43
CA GLY A 153 7.40 -5.59 -2.93
C GLY A 153 7.11 -6.74 -3.90
N MET A 154 5.92 -6.80 -4.49
CA MET A 154 5.55 -7.85 -5.45
C MET A 154 6.26 -7.65 -6.78
N GLU A 155 6.65 -8.75 -7.43
CA GLU A 155 7.17 -8.69 -8.80
C GLU A 155 6.07 -8.25 -9.80
N VAL A 156 6.47 -7.55 -10.87
CA VAL A 156 5.52 -7.04 -11.89
C VAL A 156 4.67 -8.17 -12.49
N ARG A 157 5.23 -9.38 -12.63
CA ARG A 157 4.49 -10.54 -13.11
C ARG A 157 3.38 -10.96 -12.13
N GLN A 158 3.68 -11.01 -10.84
CA GLN A 158 2.71 -11.32 -9.79
C GLN A 158 1.61 -10.25 -9.71
N VAL A 159 2.00 -8.96 -9.82
CA VAL A 159 1.04 -7.85 -9.90
C VAL A 159 0.11 -8.02 -11.11
N ALA A 160 0.66 -8.34 -12.28
CA ALA A 160 -0.11 -8.54 -13.51
C ALA A 160 -1.13 -9.68 -13.37
N GLU A 161 -0.72 -10.81 -12.78
CA GLU A 161 -1.60 -11.95 -12.49
C GLU A 161 -2.69 -11.57 -11.49
N LEU A 162 -2.33 -10.87 -10.41
CA LEU A 162 -3.25 -10.51 -9.33
C LEU A 162 -4.30 -9.49 -9.77
N VAL A 163 -3.92 -8.54 -10.64
CA VAL A 163 -4.81 -7.49 -11.19
C VAL A 163 -5.52 -7.95 -12.47
N GLU A 164 -5.20 -9.16 -12.96
CA GLU A 164 -5.77 -9.77 -14.18
C GLU A 164 -5.53 -8.91 -15.43
N ILE A 165 -4.29 -8.41 -15.62
CA ILE A 165 -3.86 -7.63 -16.79
C ILE A 165 -2.59 -8.22 -17.43
N PRO A 166 -2.33 -7.95 -18.73
CA PRO A 166 -1.07 -8.35 -19.36
C PRO A 166 0.15 -7.72 -18.66
N VAL A 167 1.26 -8.47 -18.56
CA VAL A 167 2.52 -8.00 -17.93
C VAL A 167 3.02 -6.69 -18.56
N GLY A 168 2.92 -6.54 -19.89
CA GLY A 168 3.27 -5.30 -20.59
C GLY A 168 2.40 -4.11 -20.14
N THR A 169 1.11 -4.36 -19.85
CA THR A 169 0.20 -3.34 -19.32
C THR A 169 0.58 -2.98 -17.89
N ALA A 170 0.89 -3.97 -17.03
CA ALA A 170 1.36 -3.73 -15.68
C ALA A 170 2.65 -2.88 -15.67
N SER A 171 3.64 -3.23 -16.50
CA SER A 171 4.89 -2.47 -16.65
C SER A 171 4.66 -1.03 -17.09
N SER A 172 3.79 -0.80 -18.09
CA SER A 172 3.49 0.54 -18.58
C SER A 172 2.71 1.38 -17.55
N ARG A 173 1.76 0.76 -16.82
CA ARG A 173 1.07 1.40 -15.70
C ARG A 173 2.02 1.76 -14.57
N LEU A 174 2.94 0.86 -14.21
CA LEU A 174 3.92 1.10 -13.16
C LEU A 174 4.83 2.30 -13.49
N ARG A 175 5.32 2.40 -14.74
CA ARG A 175 6.10 3.56 -15.17
C ARG A 175 5.31 4.86 -15.00
N ARG A 176 4.07 4.90 -15.50
CA ARG A 176 3.19 6.06 -15.36
C ARG A 176 2.85 6.36 -13.90
N ALA A 177 2.65 5.33 -13.08
CA ALA A 177 2.36 5.47 -11.67
C ALA A 177 3.51 6.12 -10.90
N ARG A 178 4.77 5.78 -11.22
CA ARG A 178 5.96 6.43 -10.65
C ARG A 178 6.06 7.91 -11.03
N GLU A 179 5.77 8.23 -12.29
CA GLU A 179 5.75 9.62 -12.79
C GLU A 179 4.68 10.44 -12.05
N GLU A 180 3.46 9.89 -11.94
CA GLU A 180 2.33 10.54 -11.28
C GLU A 180 2.59 10.71 -9.77
N PHE A 181 3.02 9.65 -9.08
CA PHE A 181 3.40 9.71 -7.67
C PHE A 181 4.45 10.79 -7.41
N SER A 182 5.51 10.83 -8.22
CA SER A 182 6.57 11.84 -8.08
C SER A 182 6.05 13.27 -8.27
N ALA A 183 5.14 13.47 -9.23
CA ALA A 183 4.54 14.78 -9.49
C ALA A 183 3.64 15.23 -8.32
N ILE A 184 2.79 14.33 -7.79
CA ILE A 184 1.91 14.63 -6.66
C ILE A 184 2.73 14.87 -5.38
N ALA A 185 3.72 14.00 -5.08
CA ALA A 185 4.56 14.12 -3.89
C ALA A 185 5.34 15.43 -3.87
N LYS A 186 5.89 15.86 -5.01
CA LYS A 186 6.57 17.16 -5.11
C LYS A 186 5.64 18.32 -4.80
N ARG A 187 4.39 18.30 -5.29
CA ARG A 187 3.39 19.34 -4.99
C ARG A 187 3.02 19.35 -3.52
N ALA A 188 2.78 18.17 -2.93
CA ALA A 188 2.46 18.03 -1.52
C ALA A 188 3.61 18.54 -0.61
N CYS A 189 4.86 18.18 -0.91
CA CYS A 189 6.03 18.67 -0.18
C CYS A 189 6.21 20.19 -0.30
N ALA A 190 5.97 20.77 -1.48
CA ALA A 190 6.05 22.21 -1.68
C ALA A 190 4.98 22.93 -0.85
N ALA A 191 3.75 22.44 -0.80
CA ALA A 191 2.68 23.01 0.02
C ALA A 191 3.01 22.98 1.52
N LEU A 192 3.59 21.89 2.02
CA LEU A 192 4.04 21.78 3.42
C LEU A 192 5.17 22.74 3.78
N GLN A 193 6.09 23.04 2.85
CA GLN A 193 7.18 23.98 3.08
C GLN A 193 6.68 25.43 3.16
N VAL A 194 5.68 25.80 2.37
CA VAL A 194 5.06 27.13 2.42
C VAL A 194 4.41 27.38 3.77
N HIS A 195 3.76 26.38 4.38
CA HIS A 195 3.13 26.50 5.71
C HIS A 195 4.15 26.63 6.85
N LYS A 196 5.35 26.04 6.74
CA LYS A 196 6.42 26.19 7.75
C LYS A 196 7.17 27.51 7.67
N GLY A 197 7.05 28.26 6.60
CA GLY A 197 7.70 29.58 6.42
C GLY A 197 6.86 30.79 6.81
N CYS A 198 5.62 30.57 7.30
CA CYS A 198 4.68 31.65 7.71
C CYS A 198 4.44 31.73 9.22
N ILE A 199 5.36 31.21 10.07
CA ILE A 199 5.32 31.38 11.55
C ILE A 199 6.55 32.15 12.01
#